data_03be9c2600065947067ba56886aa1601
#
_entry.id   03be9c2600065947067ba56886aa1601
#
_cell.length_a   1.000
_cell.length_b   1.000
_cell.length_c   1.000
_cell.angle_alpha   90.00
_cell.angle_beta   90.00
_cell.angle_gamma   90.00
#
_symmetry.space_group_name_H-M   'P 1'
#
loop_
_entity.id
_entity.type
_entity.pdbx_description
1 polymer ?
#
loop_
_entity_poly.entity_id
_entity_poly.type
_entity_poly.pdbx_seq_one_letter_code
_entity_poly.pdbx_strand_id
1 'polypeptide(L)'
;MPLPTASSEASAPAEYSGGFKTPDEHFAAAACSYRSVRVHAQQAQGLPGQYLAAYSAKTHKLYVSSIFNFTPAHGSTVATIARVNPQTLQIEATAKMPVTEEIRTELAGQYQFRGAFGIDIDDEHGTIWVSDASSYAVTVYRQDALEQGTLQPVWTSYDPAKGLFEQDIKHPREVYVDAANGKAFVTGMGGFWVIDTATFEVQKVDPAPGVLSHPMTIDRDTHSGNLYMGDYYLDQVYEVDPTSHTVVRTLPVPAGDVMHFGRVKVHGVVTDHALNEIYVSTQGYEGKNTGVHVLDKTTGELKHFIRYGVTPTDMVIDEKRHLIYLGDFGAAHTAEPSGGTVAVIDACAGIVVGQVRVASAKINHLTLLPDGSVVVLDKAGDHRGVTVDFHIDALTGEFTPSSVDTHSGEQTRIDADSLTKISVQDTGTKPGTVRSHRVIPLATGTSGDGSTVGMPAVVVPGQTVEISGLGWAAGEKRHPDLPPTYPALKIPAQLRVKADGDIVREFQAKQLALDTYFITDFRVPMAWKPGQEHTITVESATATEPGRSASVTVRVAEHPWEQTAHECVACEQPDTHPTVTPFAGYPAAGGHRENPRVQVCDN
;
A
#
# COMPACT_ATOMS: atom_id res chain seq x y z
N MET A 1 -11.17 35.02 29.45
CA MET A 1 -12.14 34.21 30.22
C MET A 1 -11.37 32.97 30.65
N PRO A 2 -11.28 32.65 31.92
CA PRO A 2 -10.63 31.41 32.36
C PRO A 2 -11.51 30.21 31.97
N LEU A 3 -10.87 29.15 31.48
CA LEU A 3 -11.49 27.87 31.23
C LEU A 3 -12.03 27.31 32.53
N PRO A 4 -13.19 26.67 32.53
CA PRO A 4 -13.72 26.02 33.73
C PRO A 4 -12.79 24.86 34.14
N THR A 5 -12.30 24.89 35.35
CA THR A 5 -11.65 23.77 36.00
C THR A 5 -12.68 22.65 36.13
N ALA A 6 -12.44 21.55 35.39
CA ALA A 6 -13.21 20.33 35.57
C ALA A 6 -12.97 19.84 36.99
N SER A 7 -14.00 19.84 37.80
CA SER A 7 -14.00 19.20 39.12
C SER A 7 -13.90 17.69 38.92
N SER A 8 -12.80 17.11 39.29
CA SER A 8 -12.59 15.67 39.37
C SER A 8 -13.33 15.08 40.58
N GLU A 9 -14.60 14.83 40.39
CA GLU A 9 -15.33 13.86 41.22
C GLU A 9 -16.08 12.92 40.27
N ALA A 10 -15.33 12.12 39.52
CA ALA A 10 -15.88 10.87 39.03
C ALA A 10 -15.81 9.89 40.21
N SER A 11 -16.90 9.82 40.99
CA SER A 11 -17.10 8.72 41.93
C SER A 11 -16.92 7.41 41.17
N ALA A 12 -15.93 6.60 41.58
CA ALA A 12 -15.77 5.24 41.07
C ALA A 12 -17.12 4.53 41.16
N PRO A 13 -17.56 3.84 40.11
CA PRO A 13 -18.77 3.03 40.17
C PRO A 13 -18.61 2.02 41.31
N ALA A 14 -19.59 1.96 42.22
CA ALA A 14 -19.55 1.22 43.47
C ALA A 14 -19.63 -0.32 43.33
N GLU A 15 -19.41 -0.87 42.14
CA GLU A 15 -19.54 -2.30 41.88
C GLU A 15 -18.34 -2.88 41.13
N TYR A 16 -17.16 -2.89 41.72
CA TYR A 16 -16.05 -3.70 41.25
C TYR A 16 -15.66 -4.76 42.26
N SER A 17 -16.57 -5.68 42.57
CA SER A 17 -16.29 -6.89 43.37
C SER A 17 -16.00 -8.14 42.52
N GLY A 18 -15.77 -8.01 41.22
CA GLY A 18 -15.43 -9.15 40.40
C GLY A 18 -14.56 -8.74 39.25
N GLY A 19 -13.40 -9.25 39.12
CA GLY A 19 -12.37 -9.14 38.09
C GLY A 19 -12.56 -8.09 36.98
N PHE A 20 -11.47 -7.60 36.45
CA PHE A 20 -11.51 -6.66 35.30
C PHE A 20 -12.21 -7.33 34.12
N LYS A 21 -13.28 -6.72 33.63
CA LYS A 21 -13.81 -7.10 32.33
C LYS A 21 -12.78 -6.78 31.25
N THR A 22 -12.63 -7.68 30.32
CA THR A 22 -11.86 -7.39 29.11
C THR A 22 -12.57 -6.29 28.32
N PRO A 23 -11.89 -5.54 27.44
CA PRO A 23 -12.57 -4.61 26.53
C PRO A 23 -13.76 -5.24 25.83
N ASP A 24 -13.67 -6.48 25.38
CA ASP A 24 -14.73 -7.23 24.71
C ASP A 24 -15.97 -7.47 25.58
N GLU A 25 -15.82 -7.53 26.91
CA GLU A 25 -16.94 -7.69 27.85
C GLU A 25 -17.70 -6.40 28.10
N HIS A 26 -17.15 -5.25 27.70
CA HIS A 26 -17.80 -3.96 27.82
C HIS A 26 -18.71 -3.61 26.64
N PHE A 27 -18.57 -4.29 25.53
CA PHE A 27 -19.30 -4.01 24.32
C PHE A 27 -20.39 -5.04 24.10
N ALA A 28 -21.63 -4.56 24.00
CA ALA A 28 -22.75 -5.42 23.71
C ALA A 28 -22.62 -5.95 22.29
N ALA A 29 -22.57 -7.26 22.15
CA ALA A 29 -22.64 -7.91 20.87
C ALA A 29 -24.06 -7.78 20.32
N ALA A 30 -24.22 -7.21 19.13
CA ALA A 30 -25.47 -7.19 18.39
C ALA A 30 -25.40 -8.19 17.22
N ALA A 31 -26.54 -8.75 16.85
CA ALA A 31 -26.58 -9.64 15.69
C ALA A 31 -26.38 -8.83 14.39
N CYS A 32 -25.57 -9.33 13.50
CA CYS A 32 -25.42 -8.82 12.15
C CYS A 32 -25.41 -10.00 11.15
N SER A 33 -25.35 -9.70 9.88
CA SER A 33 -25.18 -10.73 8.84
C SER A 33 -24.15 -10.27 7.82
N TYR A 34 -23.35 -11.20 7.33
CA TYR A 34 -22.38 -10.96 6.27
C TYR A 34 -22.62 -11.94 5.12
N ARG A 35 -22.14 -11.56 3.95
CA ARG A 35 -22.27 -12.35 2.73
C ARG A 35 -21.43 -13.61 2.80
N SER A 36 -21.99 -14.71 2.37
CA SER A 36 -21.24 -15.95 2.13
C SER A 36 -20.98 -16.08 0.64
N VAL A 37 -19.73 -16.32 0.26
CA VAL A 37 -19.31 -16.39 -1.14
C VAL A 37 -18.55 -17.67 -1.45
N ARG A 38 -18.58 -18.05 -2.72
CA ARG A 38 -17.67 -19.03 -3.31
C ARG A 38 -16.86 -18.36 -4.39
N VAL A 39 -15.54 -18.46 -4.30
CA VAL A 39 -14.61 -17.90 -5.28
C VAL A 39 -14.20 -19.00 -6.26
N HIS A 40 -14.30 -18.68 -7.56
CA HIS A 40 -13.86 -19.54 -8.65
C HIS A 40 -12.70 -18.86 -9.37
N ALA A 41 -11.65 -19.62 -9.67
CA ALA A 41 -10.52 -19.15 -10.46
C ALA A 41 -10.44 -19.92 -11.79
N GLN A 42 -10.21 -19.18 -12.86
CA GLN A 42 -9.88 -19.68 -14.19
C GLN A 42 -8.48 -19.22 -14.53
N GLN A 43 -7.63 -20.11 -15.02
CA GLN A 43 -6.26 -19.78 -15.40
C GLN A 43 -5.98 -20.21 -16.83
N ALA A 44 -5.15 -19.42 -17.51
CA ALA A 44 -4.61 -19.73 -18.83
C ALA A 44 -3.14 -19.28 -18.87
N GLN A 45 -2.39 -19.72 -19.87
CA GLN A 45 -1.04 -19.25 -20.06
C GLN A 45 -1.04 -17.74 -20.28
N GLY A 46 -0.24 -17.03 -19.47
CA GLY A 46 -0.12 -15.59 -19.51
C GLY A 46 1.22 -15.10 -20.06
N LEU A 47 1.62 -13.94 -19.61
CA LEU A 47 2.88 -13.29 -19.94
C LEU A 47 3.76 -13.23 -18.69
N PRO A 48 5.08 -13.39 -18.82
CA PRO A 48 5.96 -13.13 -17.69
C PRO A 48 5.91 -11.65 -17.30
N GLY A 49 5.94 -11.39 -15.97
CA GLY A 49 5.98 -10.02 -15.46
C GLY A 49 4.75 -9.17 -15.75
N GLN A 50 3.56 -9.76 -15.71
CA GLN A 50 2.31 -9.03 -15.89
C GLN A 50 2.20 -7.90 -14.89
N TYR A 51 1.74 -6.73 -15.33
CA TYR A 51 1.67 -5.59 -14.44
C TYR A 51 0.25 -5.05 -14.27
N LEU A 52 -0.36 -4.55 -15.33
CA LEU A 52 -1.71 -4.02 -15.34
C LEU A 52 -2.46 -4.48 -16.60
N ALA A 53 -3.77 -4.44 -16.54
CA ALA A 53 -4.61 -4.70 -17.71
C ALA A 53 -5.70 -3.64 -17.84
N ALA A 54 -6.05 -3.31 -19.08
CA ALA A 54 -7.13 -2.41 -19.43
C ALA A 54 -8.13 -3.11 -20.35
N TYR A 55 -9.42 -2.89 -20.09
CA TYR A 55 -10.50 -3.45 -20.90
C TYR A 55 -11.01 -2.41 -21.91
N SER A 56 -10.99 -2.75 -23.19
CA SER A 56 -11.60 -1.95 -24.25
C SER A 56 -13.08 -2.31 -24.38
N ALA A 57 -13.94 -1.36 -24.10
CA ALA A 57 -15.39 -1.53 -24.29
C ALA A 57 -15.78 -1.63 -25.78
N LYS A 58 -14.99 -1.02 -26.66
CA LYS A 58 -15.21 -1.00 -28.11
C LYS A 58 -14.87 -2.34 -28.77
N THR A 59 -13.72 -2.91 -28.40
CA THR A 59 -13.26 -4.18 -29.00
C THR A 59 -13.66 -5.41 -28.21
N HIS A 60 -14.16 -5.24 -26.98
CA HIS A 60 -14.42 -6.30 -26.00
C HIS A 60 -13.19 -7.17 -25.73
N LYS A 61 -12.02 -6.54 -25.69
CA LYS A 61 -10.73 -7.18 -25.45
C LYS A 61 -10.05 -6.61 -24.21
N LEU A 62 -9.22 -7.43 -23.63
CA LEU A 62 -8.32 -7.05 -22.56
C LEU A 62 -6.93 -6.80 -23.15
N TYR A 63 -6.27 -5.73 -22.72
CA TYR A 63 -4.89 -5.42 -23.06
C TYR A 63 -4.06 -5.51 -21.78
N VAL A 64 -3.02 -6.34 -21.81
CA VAL A 64 -2.18 -6.66 -20.64
C VAL A 64 -0.77 -6.15 -20.90
N SER A 65 -0.25 -5.36 -19.97
CA SER A 65 1.15 -4.93 -19.98
C SER A 65 2.03 -5.93 -19.24
N SER A 66 3.25 -6.10 -19.73
CA SER A 66 4.28 -6.93 -19.12
C SER A 66 5.54 -6.10 -18.96
N ILE A 67 5.96 -5.89 -17.69
CA ILE A 67 7.22 -5.19 -17.38
C ILE A 67 8.31 -6.17 -17.59
N PHE A 68 8.58 -6.87 -18.15
CA PHE A 68 9.66 -7.72 -18.36
C PHE A 68 10.57 -8.06 -17.15
N ASN A 69 11.03 -9.24 -17.17
CA ASN A 69 11.99 -9.81 -16.24
C ASN A 69 13.34 -9.06 -16.27
N PHE A 70 13.77 -8.54 -15.13
CA PHE A 70 15.00 -7.78 -14.96
C PHE A 70 16.29 -8.60 -15.10
N THR A 71 16.26 -9.86 -15.47
CA THR A 71 17.46 -10.67 -15.57
C THR A 71 17.88 -10.93 -17.00
N PRO A 72 19.13 -10.55 -17.38
CA PRO A 72 19.71 -10.90 -18.66
C PRO A 72 19.84 -12.42 -18.90
N ALA A 73 19.85 -13.21 -17.82
CA ALA A 73 20.01 -14.67 -17.86
C ALA A 73 18.86 -15.38 -18.58
N HIS A 74 17.70 -14.76 -18.69
CA HIS A 74 16.51 -15.38 -19.28
C HIS A 74 16.20 -14.94 -20.73
N GLY A 75 17.04 -14.12 -21.29
CA GLY A 75 17.05 -13.83 -22.75
C GLY A 75 15.93 -12.97 -23.27
N SER A 76 15.04 -12.45 -22.44
CA SER A 76 14.01 -11.51 -22.86
C SER A 76 14.15 -10.21 -22.10
N THR A 77 14.46 -9.15 -22.81
CA THR A 77 14.67 -7.81 -22.27
C THR A 77 13.61 -6.84 -22.79
N VAL A 78 12.49 -7.34 -23.27
CA VAL A 78 11.53 -6.50 -24.01
C VAL A 78 10.17 -6.61 -23.39
N ALA A 79 9.71 -5.51 -22.82
CA ALA A 79 8.33 -5.37 -22.41
C ALA A 79 7.37 -5.67 -23.57
N THR A 80 6.26 -6.26 -23.23
CA THR A 80 5.28 -6.75 -24.21
C THR A 80 3.90 -6.26 -23.83
N ILE A 81 3.09 -5.95 -24.81
CA ILE A 81 1.66 -5.76 -24.66
C ILE A 81 0.95 -6.92 -25.34
N ALA A 82 0.01 -7.52 -24.65
CA ALA A 82 -0.83 -8.59 -25.19
C ALA A 82 -2.27 -8.14 -25.31
N ARG A 83 -2.94 -8.56 -26.38
CA ARG A 83 -4.40 -8.54 -26.48
C ARG A 83 -4.93 -9.92 -26.11
N VAL A 84 -5.87 -9.94 -25.19
CA VAL A 84 -6.39 -11.15 -24.57
C VAL A 84 -7.92 -11.21 -24.68
N ASN A 85 -8.44 -12.39 -24.94
CA ASN A 85 -9.87 -12.64 -24.86
C ASN A 85 -10.31 -12.73 -23.37
N PRO A 86 -11.18 -11.84 -22.88
CA PRO A 86 -11.52 -11.81 -21.45
C PRO A 86 -12.36 -13.01 -20.98
N GLN A 87 -13.01 -13.75 -21.89
CA GLN A 87 -13.79 -14.92 -21.53
C GLN A 87 -12.93 -16.17 -21.40
N THR A 88 -12.00 -16.36 -22.34
CA THR A 88 -11.16 -17.59 -22.42
C THR A 88 -9.77 -17.39 -21.83
N LEU A 89 -9.34 -16.15 -21.63
CA LEU A 89 -7.99 -15.73 -21.25
C LEU A 89 -6.91 -16.10 -22.28
N GLN A 90 -7.30 -16.45 -23.49
CA GLN A 90 -6.36 -16.73 -24.57
C GLN A 90 -5.72 -15.44 -25.08
N ILE A 91 -4.40 -15.44 -25.21
CA ILE A 91 -3.64 -14.39 -25.86
C ILE A 91 -3.90 -14.48 -27.37
N GLU A 92 -4.44 -13.44 -27.96
CA GLU A 92 -4.79 -13.37 -29.38
C GLU A 92 -3.69 -12.70 -30.20
N ALA A 93 -3.00 -11.72 -29.62
CA ALA A 93 -1.89 -11.02 -30.24
C ALA A 93 -0.91 -10.52 -29.19
N THR A 94 0.35 -10.41 -29.54
CA THR A 94 1.39 -9.81 -28.71
C THR A 94 2.27 -8.90 -29.55
N ALA A 95 2.68 -7.78 -28.97
CA ALA A 95 3.67 -6.91 -29.59
C ALA A 95 4.71 -6.46 -28.58
N LYS A 96 5.96 -6.45 -29.04
CA LYS A 96 7.10 -6.00 -28.23
C LYS A 96 7.22 -4.49 -28.30
N MET A 97 7.48 -3.87 -27.16
CA MET A 97 7.81 -2.45 -27.12
C MET A 97 9.20 -2.21 -27.73
N PRO A 98 9.41 -1.04 -28.37
CA PRO A 98 10.73 -0.71 -28.91
C PRO A 98 11.77 -0.64 -27.78
N VAL A 99 12.95 -1.21 -28.03
CA VAL A 99 14.11 -1.10 -27.15
C VAL A 99 14.98 0.05 -27.63
N THR A 100 15.37 0.94 -26.72
CA THR A 100 16.31 2.01 -27.02
C THR A 100 17.57 1.83 -26.16
N GLU A 101 18.74 1.91 -26.78
CA GLU A 101 20.03 1.77 -26.09
C GLU A 101 20.32 2.90 -25.10
N GLU A 102 19.69 4.04 -25.33
CA GLU A 102 19.94 5.28 -24.60
C GLU A 102 19.43 5.26 -23.14
N ILE A 103 18.49 4.39 -22.82
CA ILE A 103 17.89 4.30 -21.47
C ILE A 103 18.85 3.75 -20.41
N ARG A 104 20.07 3.35 -20.81
CA ARG A 104 20.91 2.48 -20.04
C ARG A 104 22.07 3.03 -19.33
N THR A 105 22.61 4.09 -19.84
CA THR A 105 23.89 4.63 -19.39
C THR A 105 23.88 5.09 -17.93
N GLU A 106 22.71 5.37 -17.39
CA GLU A 106 22.55 5.93 -16.04
C GLU A 106 22.28 4.86 -14.97
N LEU A 107 21.80 3.69 -15.35
CA LEU A 107 21.52 2.57 -14.45
C LEU A 107 22.61 1.48 -14.49
N ALA A 108 23.87 1.86 -14.50
CA ALA A 108 25.02 0.94 -14.46
C ALA A 108 25.17 -0.01 -15.66
N GLY A 109 24.67 0.34 -16.83
CA GLY A 109 25.11 -0.26 -18.10
C GLY A 109 24.67 -1.69 -18.43
N GLN A 110 23.82 -2.30 -17.63
CA GLN A 110 23.53 -3.72 -17.77
C GLN A 110 22.19 -4.07 -18.43
N TYR A 111 21.23 -3.14 -18.48
CA TYR A 111 19.87 -3.47 -18.91
C TYR A 111 19.33 -2.51 -19.98
N GLN A 112 18.92 -3.07 -21.12
CA GLN A 112 18.28 -2.34 -22.21
C GLN A 112 16.82 -2.76 -22.28
N PHE A 113 15.94 -2.12 -21.55
CA PHE A 113 14.53 -2.43 -21.67
C PHE A 113 13.68 -1.17 -21.47
N ARG A 114 12.55 -1.18 -22.10
CA ARG A 114 11.41 -0.36 -21.71
C ARG A 114 10.47 -1.24 -20.91
N GLY A 115 10.01 -0.75 -19.78
CA GLY A 115 8.99 -1.41 -18.98
C GLY A 115 7.61 -1.01 -19.49
N ALA A 116 6.67 -1.95 -19.58
CA ALA A 116 5.26 -1.65 -19.74
C ALA A 116 4.59 -1.82 -18.38
N PHE A 117 4.40 -0.72 -17.67
CA PHE A 117 3.79 -0.68 -16.34
C PHE A 117 2.30 -0.40 -16.45
N GLY A 118 1.83 0.78 -16.09
CA GLY A 118 0.43 1.15 -16.24
C GLY A 118 0.02 1.14 -17.72
N ILE A 119 -1.21 0.75 -17.94
CA ILE A 119 -1.82 0.68 -19.28
C ILE A 119 -3.27 1.13 -19.21
N ASP A 120 -3.70 1.94 -20.15
CA ASP A 120 -5.11 2.22 -20.38
C ASP A 120 -5.41 2.40 -21.88
N ILE A 121 -6.68 2.37 -22.21
CA ILE A 121 -7.16 2.35 -23.60
C ILE A 121 -8.02 3.58 -23.88
N ASP A 122 -7.65 4.29 -24.94
CA ASP A 122 -8.51 5.28 -25.55
C ASP A 122 -9.28 4.64 -26.71
N ASP A 123 -10.48 4.20 -26.42
CA ASP A 123 -11.36 3.57 -27.40
C ASP A 123 -11.87 4.56 -28.46
N GLU A 124 -11.89 5.85 -28.19
CA GLU A 124 -12.32 6.87 -29.12
C GLU A 124 -11.30 7.03 -30.26
N HIS A 125 -10.02 7.16 -29.89
CA HIS A 125 -8.93 7.33 -30.84
C HIS A 125 -8.25 6.03 -31.26
N GLY A 126 -8.60 4.90 -30.64
CA GLY A 126 -8.02 3.59 -30.93
C GLY A 126 -6.55 3.51 -30.51
N THR A 127 -6.22 4.07 -29.35
CA THR A 127 -4.84 4.08 -28.86
C THR A 127 -4.69 3.34 -27.52
N ILE A 128 -3.46 2.89 -27.27
CA ILE A 128 -3.00 2.26 -26.05
C ILE A 128 -2.01 3.22 -25.38
N TRP A 129 -2.28 3.59 -24.16
CA TRP A 129 -1.45 4.45 -23.33
C TRP A 129 -0.67 3.60 -22.34
N VAL A 130 0.64 3.77 -22.30
CA VAL A 130 1.53 2.95 -21.47
C VAL A 130 2.48 3.84 -20.67
N SER A 131 2.52 3.66 -19.38
CA SER A 131 3.56 4.24 -18.55
C SER A 131 4.79 3.33 -18.49
N ASP A 132 5.96 3.93 -18.45
CA ASP A 132 7.24 3.25 -18.35
C ASP A 132 8.06 3.85 -17.20
N ALA A 133 7.98 3.21 -16.03
CA ALA A 133 8.74 3.64 -14.86
C ALA A 133 10.26 3.41 -15.01
N SER A 134 10.69 2.61 -15.98
CA SER A 134 12.11 2.35 -16.23
C SER A 134 12.77 3.45 -17.05
N SER A 135 12.07 4.04 -18.01
CA SER A 135 12.56 5.14 -18.85
C SER A 135 12.00 6.51 -18.47
N TYR A 136 11.16 6.58 -17.44
CA TYR A 136 10.47 7.79 -17.00
C TYR A 136 9.67 8.45 -18.12
N ALA A 137 8.87 7.64 -18.80
CA ALA A 137 8.11 8.06 -19.96
C ALA A 137 6.68 7.53 -19.98
N VAL A 138 5.84 8.21 -20.71
CA VAL A 138 4.56 7.71 -21.20
C VAL A 138 4.64 7.59 -22.70
N THR A 139 4.15 6.47 -23.23
CA THR A 139 4.17 6.22 -24.67
C THR A 139 2.79 5.79 -25.14
N VAL A 140 2.37 6.31 -26.27
CA VAL A 140 1.08 6.03 -26.90
C VAL A 140 1.29 5.22 -28.18
N TYR A 141 0.56 4.14 -28.31
CA TYR A 141 0.59 3.24 -29.46
C TYR A 141 -0.80 3.12 -30.08
N ARG A 142 -0.87 2.69 -31.31
CA ARG A 142 -2.15 2.32 -31.94
C ARG A 142 -2.57 0.91 -31.54
N GLN A 143 -3.85 0.70 -31.27
CA GLN A 143 -4.40 -0.64 -30.98
C GLN A 143 -4.21 -1.60 -32.16
N ASP A 144 -4.38 -1.14 -33.39
CA ASP A 144 -4.25 -1.96 -34.62
C ASP A 144 -2.80 -2.36 -34.91
N ALA A 145 -1.81 -1.64 -34.37
CA ALA A 145 -0.41 -1.99 -34.54
C ALA A 145 0.01 -3.26 -33.77
N LEU A 146 -0.81 -3.73 -32.84
CA LEU A 146 -0.52 -4.94 -32.07
C LEU A 146 -0.38 -6.17 -32.97
N GLU A 147 -1.13 -6.23 -34.07
CA GLU A 147 -1.07 -7.31 -35.04
C GLU A 147 0.28 -7.38 -35.80
N GLN A 148 1.06 -6.33 -35.76
CA GLN A 148 2.35 -6.25 -36.44
C GLN A 148 3.50 -6.87 -35.63
N GLY A 149 3.26 -7.25 -34.35
CA GLY A 149 4.25 -7.88 -33.47
C GLY A 149 5.30 -6.94 -32.90
N THR A 150 5.38 -5.69 -33.40
CA THR A 150 6.26 -4.64 -32.86
C THR A 150 5.50 -3.31 -32.89
N LEU A 151 5.41 -2.66 -31.75
CA LEU A 151 4.70 -1.40 -31.59
C LEU A 151 5.56 -0.23 -32.10
N GLN A 152 4.95 0.65 -32.86
CA GLN A 152 5.54 1.94 -33.21
C GLN A 152 4.80 3.03 -32.43
N PRO A 153 5.51 3.89 -31.69
CA PRO A 153 4.87 4.93 -30.91
C PRO A 153 4.21 5.97 -31.84
N VAL A 154 3.00 6.36 -31.51
CA VAL A 154 2.35 7.54 -32.04
C VAL A 154 2.98 8.78 -31.41
N TRP A 155 3.25 8.68 -30.11
CA TRP A 155 3.87 9.72 -29.32
C TRP A 155 4.58 9.11 -28.10
N THR A 156 5.60 9.79 -27.62
CA THR A 156 6.27 9.47 -26.35
C THR A 156 6.72 10.75 -25.67
N SER A 157 6.62 10.78 -24.35
CA SER A 157 7.19 11.86 -23.53
C SER A 157 8.69 11.72 -23.32
N TYR A 158 9.29 10.60 -23.74
CA TYR A 158 10.73 10.37 -23.59
C TYR A 158 11.53 11.33 -24.48
N ASP A 159 12.40 12.10 -23.84
CA ASP A 159 13.33 12.99 -24.53
C ASP A 159 14.75 12.40 -24.46
N PRO A 160 15.31 11.90 -25.58
CA PRO A 160 16.65 11.31 -25.59
C PRO A 160 17.78 12.32 -25.32
N ALA A 161 17.51 13.61 -25.38
CA ALA A 161 18.49 14.65 -25.03
C ALA A 161 18.60 14.87 -23.52
N LYS A 162 17.66 14.34 -22.74
CA LYS A 162 17.62 14.44 -21.27
C LYS A 162 18.10 13.14 -20.63
N GLY A 163 18.80 13.25 -19.53
CA GLY A 163 19.07 12.13 -18.65
C GLY A 163 17.77 11.54 -18.02
N LEU A 164 17.86 10.31 -17.53
CA LEU A 164 16.69 9.62 -16.96
C LEU A 164 16.00 10.46 -15.88
N PHE A 165 16.77 11.03 -14.96
CA PHE A 165 16.23 11.85 -13.87
C PHE A 165 15.85 13.28 -14.29
N GLU A 166 16.11 13.65 -15.53
CA GLU A 166 15.76 14.96 -16.11
C GLU A 166 14.50 14.90 -16.96
N GLN A 167 13.96 13.69 -17.21
CA GLN A 167 12.69 13.53 -17.94
C GLN A 167 11.58 14.33 -17.23
N ASP A 168 10.61 14.80 -17.98
CA ASP A 168 9.52 15.65 -17.45
C ASP A 168 8.55 14.85 -16.56
N ILE A 169 8.27 13.60 -16.94
CA ILE A 169 7.44 12.67 -16.16
C ILE A 169 8.37 11.77 -15.35
N LYS A 170 8.19 11.75 -14.04
CA LYS A 170 9.08 11.04 -13.12
C LYS A 170 8.46 9.72 -12.66
N HIS A 171 9.12 8.59 -12.95
CA HIS A 171 8.73 7.27 -12.46
C HIS A 171 7.22 7.01 -12.56
N PRO A 172 6.64 7.15 -13.78
CA PRO A 172 5.20 7.04 -13.96
C PRO A 172 4.71 5.63 -13.58
N ARG A 173 3.54 5.57 -12.96
CA ARG A 173 2.96 4.33 -12.44
C ARG A 173 1.71 3.96 -13.22
N GLU A 174 0.61 4.55 -12.92
CA GLU A 174 -0.67 4.25 -13.54
C GLU A 174 -1.06 5.34 -14.56
N VAL A 175 -1.77 4.92 -15.59
CA VAL A 175 -2.40 5.80 -16.58
C VAL A 175 -3.89 5.56 -16.53
N TYR A 176 -4.66 6.64 -16.51
CA TYR A 176 -6.10 6.65 -16.66
C TYR A 176 -6.48 7.59 -17.80
N VAL A 177 -7.20 7.10 -18.80
CA VAL A 177 -7.64 7.88 -19.98
C VAL A 177 -9.10 8.27 -19.83
N ASP A 178 -9.34 9.55 -19.65
CA ASP A 178 -10.67 10.16 -19.72
C ASP A 178 -10.94 10.61 -21.17
N ALA A 179 -11.27 9.64 -22.01
CA ALA A 179 -11.49 9.86 -23.45
C ALA A 179 -12.60 10.90 -23.69
N ALA A 180 -13.65 10.92 -22.84
CA ALA A 180 -14.76 11.85 -22.99
C ALA A 180 -14.34 13.32 -22.81
N ASN A 181 -13.30 13.58 -22.02
CA ASN A 181 -12.75 14.92 -21.78
C ASN A 181 -11.43 15.16 -22.52
N GLY A 182 -10.96 14.19 -23.31
CA GLY A 182 -9.74 14.29 -24.09
C GLY A 182 -8.48 14.42 -23.22
N LYS A 183 -8.43 13.76 -22.07
CA LYS A 183 -7.31 13.83 -21.11
C LYS A 183 -6.86 12.44 -20.68
N ALA A 184 -5.56 12.31 -20.45
CA ALA A 184 -4.98 11.18 -19.76
C ALA A 184 -4.29 11.67 -18.47
N PHE A 185 -4.52 10.97 -17.38
CA PHE A 185 -3.93 11.23 -16.07
C PHE A 185 -2.87 10.18 -15.80
N VAL A 186 -1.70 10.60 -15.31
CA VAL A 186 -0.57 9.71 -15.06
C VAL A 186 -0.03 9.99 -13.67
N THR A 187 -0.05 9.00 -12.80
CA THR A 187 0.57 9.08 -11.47
C THR A 187 2.07 8.82 -11.54
N GLY A 188 2.83 9.36 -10.59
CA GLY A 188 4.26 9.11 -10.51
C GLY A 188 4.97 9.90 -9.42
N MET A 189 6.28 9.86 -9.42
CA MET A 189 7.11 10.50 -8.40
C MET A 189 7.14 12.02 -8.56
N GLY A 190 6.71 12.73 -7.52
CA GLY A 190 6.65 14.19 -7.48
C GLY A 190 5.36 14.77 -8.04
N GLY A 191 4.28 13.96 -8.13
CA GLY A 191 2.95 14.40 -8.49
C GLY A 191 2.25 13.53 -9.52
N PHE A 192 1.34 14.15 -10.24
CA PHE A 192 0.68 13.52 -11.39
C PHE A 192 0.72 14.47 -12.60
N TRP A 193 0.52 13.91 -13.76
CA TRP A 193 0.53 14.65 -15.03
C TRP A 193 -0.80 14.50 -15.73
N VAL A 194 -1.24 15.56 -16.36
CA VAL A 194 -2.39 15.59 -17.25
C VAL A 194 -1.88 15.79 -18.68
N ILE A 195 -2.26 14.89 -19.57
CA ILE A 195 -1.82 14.90 -20.96
C ILE A 195 -3.07 15.06 -21.85
N ASP A 196 -3.05 16.03 -22.74
CA ASP A 196 -4.09 16.17 -23.74
C ASP A 196 -4.00 15.05 -24.78
N THR A 197 -5.08 14.30 -25.00
CA THR A 197 -5.01 13.10 -25.87
C THR A 197 -4.91 13.41 -27.36
N ALA A 198 -5.20 14.64 -27.78
CA ALA A 198 -5.12 15.07 -29.17
C ALA A 198 -3.80 15.78 -29.50
N THR A 199 -3.33 16.65 -28.60
CA THR A 199 -2.13 17.48 -28.84
C THR A 199 -0.89 16.92 -28.16
N PHE A 200 -1.05 16.02 -27.18
CA PHE A 200 0.00 15.48 -26.30
C PHE A 200 0.71 16.56 -25.46
N GLU A 201 0.05 17.68 -25.23
CA GLU A 201 0.55 18.68 -24.29
C GLU A 201 0.52 18.12 -22.87
N VAL A 202 1.63 18.25 -22.13
CA VAL A 202 1.83 17.70 -20.80
C VAL A 202 1.78 18.82 -19.76
N GLN A 203 0.90 18.68 -18.78
CA GLN A 203 0.82 19.55 -17.60
C GLN A 203 1.17 18.74 -16.35
N LYS A 204 2.16 19.20 -15.59
CA LYS A 204 2.44 18.64 -14.26
C LYS A 204 1.54 19.28 -13.21
N VAL A 205 1.00 18.47 -12.30
CA VAL A 205 0.31 18.90 -11.08
C VAL A 205 1.10 18.39 -9.88
N ASP A 206 1.51 19.30 -9.01
CA ASP A 206 2.18 18.98 -7.76
C ASP A 206 1.15 19.05 -6.62
N PRO A 207 0.69 17.90 -6.09
CA PRO A 207 -0.37 17.88 -5.08
C PRO A 207 0.13 18.23 -3.67
N ALA A 208 1.46 18.26 -3.46
CA ALA A 208 2.10 18.54 -2.18
C ALA A 208 3.36 19.38 -2.36
N PRO A 209 3.23 20.70 -2.68
CA PRO A 209 4.37 21.54 -2.99
C PRO A 209 5.42 21.56 -1.88
N GLY A 210 6.68 21.35 -2.28
CA GLY A 210 7.82 21.34 -1.36
C GLY A 210 8.09 20.02 -0.65
N VAL A 211 7.26 18.99 -0.87
CA VAL A 211 7.44 17.63 -0.34
C VAL A 211 7.38 16.63 -1.50
N LEU A 212 8.19 15.58 -1.42
CA LEU A 212 8.15 14.55 -2.46
C LEU A 212 6.90 13.68 -2.29
N SER A 213 5.96 13.84 -3.19
CA SER A 213 4.77 12.98 -3.32
C SER A 213 5.05 11.81 -4.25
N HIS A 214 4.28 10.72 -4.10
CA HIS A 214 4.31 9.60 -5.03
C HIS A 214 2.93 8.95 -5.13
N PRO A 215 1.98 9.58 -5.85
CA PRO A 215 0.73 8.94 -6.22
C PRO A 215 0.99 7.65 -6.99
N MET A 216 0.28 6.56 -6.63
CA MET A 216 0.51 5.22 -7.17
C MET A 216 -0.59 4.77 -8.11
N THR A 217 -1.83 4.81 -7.66
CA THR A 217 -3.00 4.31 -8.36
C THR A 217 -4.03 5.41 -8.58
N ILE A 218 -4.93 5.18 -9.51
CA ILE A 218 -6.03 6.09 -9.85
C ILE A 218 -7.34 5.30 -9.82
N ASP A 219 -8.28 5.72 -8.99
CA ASP A 219 -9.67 5.28 -9.04
C ASP A 219 -10.57 6.42 -9.47
N ARG A 220 -11.64 6.11 -10.19
CA ARG A 220 -12.66 7.08 -10.56
C ARG A 220 -13.93 6.81 -9.79
N ASP A 221 -14.33 7.75 -8.96
CA ASP A 221 -15.67 7.75 -8.39
C ASP A 221 -16.72 7.89 -9.50
N THR A 222 -17.51 6.85 -9.68
CA THR A 222 -18.50 6.77 -10.76
C THR A 222 -19.63 7.78 -10.59
N HIS A 223 -19.82 8.31 -9.37
CA HIS A 223 -20.89 9.26 -9.06
C HIS A 223 -20.46 10.73 -9.24
N SER A 224 -19.37 11.13 -8.61
CA SER A 224 -18.87 12.51 -8.72
C SER A 224 -18.05 12.74 -9.99
N GLY A 225 -17.46 11.70 -10.54
CA GLY A 225 -16.50 11.78 -11.62
C GLY A 225 -15.09 12.15 -11.16
N ASN A 226 -14.89 12.49 -9.88
CA ASN A 226 -13.58 12.80 -9.33
C ASN A 226 -12.65 11.58 -9.33
N LEU A 227 -11.36 11.85 -9.46
CA LEU A 227 -10.32 10.83 -9.36
C LEU A 227 -9.78 10.79 -7.93
N TYR A 228 -9.50 9.59 -7.46
CA TYR A 228 -8.84 9.35 -6.17
C TYR A 228 -7.48 8.73 -6.42
N MET A 229 -6.44 9.30 -5.82
CA MET A 229 -5.05 8.88 -6.00
C MET A 229 -4.40 8.65 -4.65
N GLY A 230 -3.92 7.44 -4.40
CA GLY A 230 -3.23 7.09 -3.17
C GLY A 230 -1.75 7.48 -3.21
N ASP A 231 -1.25 8.20 -2.20
CA ASP A 231 0.16 8.63 -2.12
C ASP A 231 0.96 7.73 -1.18
N TYR A 232 1.88 7.00 -1.78
CA TYR A 232 2.74 6.04 -1.09
C TYR A 232 3.75 6.68 -0.12
N TYR A 233 4.20 7.91 -0.42
CA TYR A 233 5.21 8.59 0.39
C TYR A 233 4.62 9.46 1.50
N LEU A 234 3.40 9.95 1.31
CA LEU A 234 2.80 10.91 2.24
C LEU A 234 1.63 10.33 3.05
N ASP A 235 1.29 9.06 2.82
CA ASP A 235 0.22 8.36 3.55
C ASP A 235 -1.12 9.12 3.50
N GLN A 236 -1.52 9.51 2.30
CA GLN A 236 -2.74 10.27 2.06
C GLN A 236 -3.38 9.92 0.72
N VAL A 237 -4.60 10.32 0.55
CA VAL A 237 -5.35 10.20 -0.70
C VAL A 237 -5.67 11.59 -1.22
N TYR A 238 -5.44 11.83 -2.49
CA TYR A 238 -5.87 13.04 -3.19
C TYR A 238 -7.19 12.78 -3.89
N GLU A 239 -8.15 13.67 -3.68
CA GLU A 239 -9.34 13.79 -4.51
C GLU A 239 -9.08 14.88 -5.55
N VAL A 240 -9.18 14.54 -6.82
CA VAL A 240 -8.83 15.39 -7.96
C VAL A 240 -10.05 15.60 -8.84
N ASP A 241 -10.37 16.85 -9.15
CA ASP A 241 -11.35 17.17 -10.19
C ASP A 241 -10.70 17.03 -11.57
N PRO A 242 -11.14 16.08 -12.40
CA PRO A 242 -10.56 15.85 -13.72
C PRO A 242 -10.85 16.97 -14.72
N THR A 243 -11.82 17.86 -14.45
CA THR A 243 -12.17 18.98 -15.33
C THR A 243 -11.25 20.18 -15.12
N SER A 244 -11.00 20.54 -13.87
CA SER A 244 -10.11 21.66 -13.52
C SER A 244 -8.65 21.23 -13.36
N HIS A 245 -8.37 19.94 -13.32
CA HIS A 245 -7.04 19.34 -13.05
C HIS A 245 -6.47 19.75 -11.69
N THR A 246 -7.32 19.96 -10.71
CA THR A 246 -6.89 20.44 -9.39
C THR A 246 -7.19 19.43 -8.29
N VAL A 247 -6.35 19.42 -7.27
CA VAL A 247 -6.64 18.70 -6.03
C VAL A 247 -7.76 19.42 -5.29
N VAL A 248 -8.91 18.78 -5.17
CA VAL A 248 -10.07 19.28 -4.43
C VAL A 248 -9.85 19.14 -2.94
N ARG A 249 -9.28 18.00 -2.54
CA ARG A 249 -9.11 17.65 -1.15
C ARG A 249 -7.96 16.66 -0.98
N THR A 250 -7.25 16.80 0.14
CA THR A 250 -6.25 15.83 0.61
C THR A 250 -6.77 15.17 1.88
N LEU A 251 -6.79 13.84 1.89
CA LEU A 251 -7.28 13.02 2.99
C LEU A 251 -6.11 12.26 3.61
N PRO A 252 -5.68 12.59 4.83
CA PRO A 252 -4.69 11.80 5.54
C PRO A 252 -5.24 10.40 5.83
N VAL A 253 -4.41 9.37 5.68
CA VAL A 253 -4.74 8.00 6.07
C VAL A 253 -4.07 7.73 7.41
N PRO A 254 -4.83 7.72 8.52
CA PRO A 254 -4.27 7.49 9.85
C PRO A 254 -3.85 6.04 10.02
N ALA A 255 -3.02 5.77 11.03
CA ALA A 255 -2.73 4.40 11.40
C ALA A 255 -4.01 3.67 11.81
N GLY A 256 -4.26 2.51 11.21
CA GLY A 256 -5.40 1.66 11.54
C GLY A 256 -5.11 0.77 12.75
N ASP A 257 -3.84 0.42 12.94
CA ASP A 257 -3.35 -0.29 14.12
C ASP A 257 -2.88 0.72 15.15
N VAL A 258 -3.73 1.01 16.11
CA VAL A 258 -3.52 2.08 17.09
C VAL A 258 -2.46 1.78 18.12
N MET A 259 -1.98 0.56 18.21
CA MET A 259 -0.81 0.23 19.03
C MET A 259 0.49 0.67 18.34
N HIS A 260 0.39 1.23 17.17
CA HIS A 260 1.51 1.48 16.31
C HIS A 260 1.40 2.85 15.64
N PHE A 261 2.25 3.75 16.02
CA PHE A 261 2.42 5.03 15.35
C PHE A 261 3.50 4.90 14.27
N GLY A 262 3.09 4.87 13.02
CA GLY A 262 4.01 4.71 11.91
C GLY A 262 3.37 5.04 10.58
N ARG A 263 4.11 4.81 9.52
CA ARG A 263 3.60 4.98 8.17
C ARG A 263 2.70 3.83 7.77
N VAL A 264 1.68 4.14 6.99
CA VAL A 264 0.74 3.14 6.49
C VAL A 264 1.10 2.63 5.10
N LYS A 265 1.90 3.37 4.34
CA LYS A 265 2.28 3.03 2.96
C LYS A 265 1.05 2.80 2.09
N VAL A 266 0.34 3.86 1.81
CA VAL A 266 -0.83 3.83 0.93
C VAL A 266 -0.44 3.31 -0.46
N HIS A 267 -1.23 2.39 -1.00
CA HIS A 267 -1.02 1.85 -2.35
C HIS A 267 -2.25 2.03 -3.23
N GLY A 268 -3.27 1.19 -3.10
CA GLY A 268 -4.50 1.27 -3.87
C GLY A 268 -5.59 2.09 -3.17
N VAL A 269 -6.51 2.63 -3.94
CA VAL A 269 -7.69 3.32 -3.45
C VAL A 269 -8.89 2.97 -4.31
N VAL A 270 -10.04 2.73 -3.69
CA VAL A 270 -11.34 2.60 -4.39
C VAL A 270 -12.43 3.27 -3.57
N THR A 271 -13.53 3.62 -4.22
CA THR A 271 -14.64 4.34 -3.60
C THR A 271 -15.96 3.56 -3.74
N ASP A 272 -16.80 3.65 -2.72
CA ASP A 272 -18.20 3.21 -2.78
C ASP A 272 -19.11 4.39 -2.43
N HIS A 273 -19.83 4.87 -3.43
CA HIS A 273 -20.71 6.02 -3.23
C HIS A 273 -21.90 5.70 -2.33
N ALA A 274 -22.50 4.53 -2.50
CA ALA A 274 -23.71 4.16 -1.75
C ALA A 274 -23.44 3.98 -0.24
N LEU A 275 -22.23 3.51 0.10
CA LEU A 275 -21.78 3.37 1.49
C LEU A 275 -21.14 4.64 2.04
N ASN A 276 -20.88 5.64 1.20
CA ASN A 276 -20.14 6.85 1.52
C ASN A 276 -18.74 6.55 2.07
N GLU A 277 -18.02 5.65 1.41
CA GLU A 277 -16.73 5.13 1.87
C GLU A 277 -15.63 5.24 0.82
N ILE A 278 -14.41 5.44 1.33
CA ILE A 278 -13.15 5.33 0.59
C ILE A 278 -12.37 4.19 1.23
N TYR A 279 -11.95 3.24 0.43
CA TYR A 279 -11.14 2.12 0.86
C TYR A 279 -9.72 2.33 0.38
N VAL A 280 -8.76 2.20 1.27
CA VAL A 280 -7.36 2.47 1.01
C VAL A 280 -6.54 1.26 1.41
N SER A 281 -5.92 0.57 0.45
CA SER A 281 -4.99 -0.52 0.77
C SER A 281 -3.68 0.05 1.28
N THR A 282 -3.14 -0.59 2.30
CA THR A 282 -1.90 -0.17 2.94
C THR A 282 -0.97 -1.34 3.14
N GLN A 283 0.30 -1.15 2.77
CA GLN A 283 1.33 -2.17 2.90
C GLN A 283 1.91 -2.25 4.31
N GLY A 284 1.77 -1.18 5.07
CA GLY A 284 2.30 -1.11 6.42
C GLY A 284 3.81 -1.36 6.53
N TYR A 285 4.25 -1.64 7.74
CA TYR A 285 5.62 -2.00 8.05
C TYR A 285 5.66 -3.11 9.09
N GLU A 286 6.48 -4.12 8.87
CA GLU A 286 6.69 -5.21 9.82
C GLU A 286 5.37 -5.85 10.29
N GLY A 287 4.41 -5.99 9.38
CA GLY A 287 3.09 -6.56 9.66
C GLY A 287 2.14 -5.65 10.42
N LYS A 288 2.47 -4.36 10.55
CA LYS A 288 1.61 -3.34 11.17
C LYS A 288 0.97 -2.46 10.10
N ASN A 289 -0.25 -2.02 10.33
CA ASN A 289 -1.04 -1.22 9.38
C ASN A 289 -1.17 -1.88 7.99
N THR A 290 -1.22 -3.21 7.96
CA THR A 290 -1.31 -4.01 6.74
C THR A 290 -2.76 -4.41 6.51
N GLY A 291 -3.39 -3.90 5.46
CA GLY A 291 -4.81 -4.18 5.19
C GLY A 291 -5.53 -3.07 4.43
N VAL A 292 -6.78 -2.82 4.79
CA VAL A 292 -7.62 -1.79 4.17
C VAL A 292 -8.14 -0.82 5.23
N HIS A 293 -7.80 0.45 5.06
CA HIS A 293 -8.37 1.54 5.84
C HIS A 293 -9.67 1.97 5.19
N VAL A 294 -10.74 2.01 5.95
CA VAL A 294 -12.06 2.47 5.48
C VAL A 294 -12.31 3.85 6.05
N LEU A 295 -12.34 4.85 5.17
CA LEU A 295 -12.56 6.24 5.53
C LEU A 295 -13.98 6.65 5.17
N ASP A 296 -14.58 7.48 5.99
CA ASP A 296 -15.80 8.18 5.60
C ASP A 296 -15.51 9.14 4.44
N LYS A 297 -16.21 8.98 3.33
CA LYS A 297 -15.95 9.76 2.11
C LYS A 297 -16.22 11.25 2.29
N THR A 298 -17.15 11.62 3.16
CA THR A 298 -17.51 13.03 3.42
C THR A 298 -16.51 13.69 4.36
N THR A 299 -16.17 13.03 5.48
CA THR A 299 -15.34 13.62 6.54
C THR A 299 -13.86 13.30 6.39
N GLY A 300 -13.51 12.17 5.77
CA GLY A 300 -12.14 11.63 5.71
C GLY A 300 -11.71 10.91 7.00
N GLU A 301 -12.62 10.76 7.96
CA GLU A 301 -12.30 10.07 9.22
C GLU A 301 -12.25 8.55 9.02
N LEU A 302 -11.36 7.89 9.76
CA LEU A 302 -11.26 6.43 9.77
C LEU A 302 -12.53 5.85 10.42
N LYS A 303 -13.29 5.07 9.65
CA LYS A 303 -14.46 4.32 10.13
C LYS A 303 -14.04 3.00 10.77
N HIS A 304 -13.21 2.22 10.08
CA HIS A 304 -12.61 1.00 10.59
C HIS A 304 -11.39 0.58 9.77
N PHE A 305 -10.70 -0.45 10.22
CA PHE A 305 -9.53 -1.02 9.57
C PHE A 305 -9.71 -2.53 9.39
N ILE A 306 -9.60 -3.00 8.17
CA ILE A 306 -9.69 -4.42 7.81
C ILE A 306 -8.26 -4.95 7.66
N ARG A 307 -7.78 -5.68 8.66
CA ARG A 307 -6.45 -6.28 8.62
C ARG A 307 -6.41 -7.43 7.63
N TYR A 308 -5.50 -7.38 6.67
CA TYR A 308 -5.31 -8.44 5.70
C TYR A 308 -3.94 -8.40 5.04
N GLY A 309 -3.41 -9.59 4.70
CA GLY A 309 -2.25 -9.75 3.85
C GLY A 309 -0.92 -9.39 4.53
N VAL A 310 0.13 -9.49 3.74
CA VAL A 310 1.51 -9.16 4.12
C VAL A 310 1.96 -7.86 3.49
N THR A 311 1.60 -7.68 2.23
CA THR A 311 1.88 -6.48 1.45
C THR A 311 0.71 -6.26 0.48
N PRO A 312 -0.45 -5.85 0.99
CA PRO A 312 -1.59 -5.50 0.14
C PRO A 312 -1.19 -4.45 -0.87
N THR A 313 -1.66 -4.61 -2.09
CA THR A 313 -1.34 -3.72 -3.20
C THR A 313 -2.60 -3.05 -3.72
N ASP A 314 -2.99 -3.43 -4.89
CA ASP A 314 -4.10 -2.84 -5.61
C ASP A 314 -5.45 -3.44 -5.21
N MET A 315 -6.49 -2.64 -5.39
CA MET A 315 -7.87 -3.03 -5.17
C MET A 315 -8.73 -2.63 -6.34
N VAL A 316 -9.78 -3.41 -6.57
CA VAL A 316 -10.89 -3.02 -7.43
C VAL A 316 -12.21 -3.29 -6.71
N ILE A 317 -13.25 -2.53 -7.04
CA ILE A 317 -14.56 -2.63 -6.42
C ILE A 317 -15.65 -2.91 -7.44
N ASP A 318 -16.48 -3.89 -7.17
CA ASP A 318 -17.80 -4.05 -7.80
C ASP A 318 -18.82 -3.30 -6.94
N GLU A 319 -19.01 -2.01 -7.22
CA GLU A 319 -19.95 -1.16 -6.47
C GLU A 319 -21.38 -1.68 -6.50
N LYS A 320 -21.81 -2.38 -7.57
CA LYS A 320 -23.17 -2.94 -7.65
C LYS A 320 -23.42 -4.03 -6.63
N ARG A 321 -22.35 -4.75 -6.29
CA ARG A 321 -22.40 -5.84 -5.33
C ARG A 321 -21.79 -5.47 -3.98
N HIS A 322 -21.18 -4.31 -3.85
CA HIS A 322 -20.40 -3.89 -2.69
C HIS A 322 -19.34 -4.93 -2.33
N LEU A 323 -18.61 -5.43 -3.34
CA LEU A 323 -17.51 -6.37 -3.17
C LEU A 323 -16.19 -5.73 -3.58
N ILE A 324 -15.23 -5.75 -2.68
CA ILE A 324 -13.86 -5.31 -2.95
C ILE A 324 -12.99 -6.54 -3.13
N TYR A 325 -12.11 -6.46 -4.11
CA TYR A 325 -11.09 -7.45 -4.37
C TYR A 325 -9.73 -6.81 -4.06
N LEU A 326 -8.97 -7.45 -3.19
CA LEU A 326 -7.69 -6.94 -2.71
C LEU A 326 -6.58 -7.93 -3.04
N GLY A 327 -5.57 -7.48 -3.79
CA GLY A 327 -4.38 -8.26 -4.10
C GLY A 327 -3.35 -8.20 -2.97
N ASP A 328 -2.72 -9.33 -2.64
CA ASP A 328 -1.59 -9.40 -1.71
C ASP A 328 -0.31 -9.78 -2.44
N PHE A 329 0.62 -8.83 -2.51
CA PHE A 329 1.93 -9.04 -3.12
C PHE A 329 2.79 -10.03 -2.33
N GLY A 330 2.56 -10.15 -1.02
CA GLY A 330 3.34 -10.98 -0.13
C GLY A 330 4.64 -10.33 0.31
N ALA A 331 5.53 -11.10 0.95
CA ALA A 331 6.80 -10.58 1.38
C ALA A 331 7.68 -10.31 0.16
N ALA A 332 7.92 -9.04 -0.10
CA ALA A 332 8.99 -8.64 -0.98
C ALA A 332 10.32 -9.10 -0.35
N HIS A 333 11.23 -9.63 -1.14
CA HIS A 333 12.59 -9.97 -0.72
C HIS A 333 12.77 -11.17 0.23
N THR A 334 11.81 -12.09 0.31
CA THR A 334 12.02 -13.37 1.03
C THR A 334 12.10 -14.54 0.06
N ALA A 335 12.91 -15.54 0.43
CA ALA A 335 13.05 -16.78 -0.32
C ALA A 335 11.77 -17.66 -0.26
N GLU A 336 10.89 -17.39 0.69
CA GLU A 336 9.64 -18.14 0.85
C GLU A 336 8.51 -17.45 0.08
N PRO A 337 7.76 -18.18 -0.75
CA PRO A 337 6.63 -17.63 -1.47
C PRO A 337 5.52 -17.28 -0.47
N SER A 338 5.34 -16.01 -0.23
CA SER A 338 4.25 -15.45 0.57
C SER A 338 3.42 -14.50 -0.28
N GLY A 339 2.12 -14.48 -0.07
CA GLY A 339 1.20 -13.70 -0.90
C GLY A 339 0.65 -14.53 -2.07
N GLY A 340 0.42 -13.89 -3.19
CA GLY A 340 -0.24 -14.51 -4.34
C GLY A 340 -1.71 -14.82 -4.07
N THR A 341 -2.34 -14.09 -3.14
CA THR A 341 -3.74 -14.24 -2.76
C THR A 341 -4.55 -13.02 -3.14
N VAL A 342 -5.83 -13.26 -3.42
CA VAL A 342 -6.83 -12.19 -3.56
C VAL A 342 -7.88 -12.41 -2.49
N ALA A 343 -8.10 -11.38 -1.67
CA ALA A 343 -9.22 -11.33 -0.75
C ALA A 343 -10.47 -10.80 -1.43
N VAL A 344 -11.63 -11.30 -1.00
CA VAL A 344 -12.94 -10.75 -1.33
C VAL A 344 -13.51 -10.18 -0.05
N ILE A 345 -13.76 -8.89 -0.03
CA ILE A 345 -14.28 -8.14 1.11
C ILE A 345 -15.73 -7.78 0.84
N ASP A 346 -16.60 -8.07 1.80
CA ASP A 346 -17.97 -7.53 1.84
C ASP A 346 -17.90 -6.13 2.41
N ALA A 347 -18.02 -5.12 1.55
CA ALA A 347 -17.92 -3.73 1.95
C ALA A 347 -19.03 -3.34 2.95
N CYS A 348 -20.25 -3.87 2.80
CA CYS A 348 -21.35 -3.59 3.72
C CYS A 348 -21.10 -4.10 5.14
N ALA A 349 -20.44 -5.24 5.26
CA ALA A 349 -20.11 -5.85 6.54
C ALA A 349 -18.72 -5.42 7.06
N GLY A 350 -17.86 -4.89 6.19
CA GLY A 350 -16.49 -4.49 6.51
C GLY A 350 -15.54 -5.64 6.78
N ILE A 351 -15.79 -6.83 6.20
CA ILE A 351 -15.01 -8.05 6.50
C ILE A 351 -14.58 -8.81 5.24
N VAL A 352 -13.52 -9.60 5.39
CA VAL A 352 -13.09 -10.58 4.38
C VAL A 352 -14.04 -11.77 4.39
N VAL A 353 -14.74 -12.03 3.29
CA VAL A 353 -15.71 -13.12 3.15
C VAL A 353 -15.22 -14.26 2.27
N GLY A 354 -14.13 -14.04 1.54
CA GLY A 354 -13.51 -15.06 0.71
C GLY A 354 -12.05 -14.75 0.43
N GLN A 355 -11.29 -15.80 0.12
CA GLN A 355 -9.89 -15.68 -0.26
C GLN A 355 -9.57 -16.79 -1.25
N VAL A 356 -8.73 -16.47 -2.23
CA VAL A 356 -8.21 -17.45 -3.17
C VAL A 356 -6.73 -17.20 -3.43
N ARG A 357 -5.93 -18.27 -3.45
CA ARG A 357 -4.54 -18.19 -3.91
C ARG A 357 -4.51 -18.46 -5.40
N VAL A 358 -3.95 -17.56 -6.18
CA VAL A 358 -3.96 -17.62 -7.64
C VAL A 358 -2.57 -17.48 -8.26
N ALA A 359 -1.58 -17.12 -7.46
CA ALA A 359 -0.20 -16.96 -7.90
C ALA A 359 0.79 -17.49 -6.86
N SER A 360 2.05 -17.61 -7.23
CA SER A 360 3.12 -17.97 -6.30
C SER A 360 3.43 -16.84 -5.34
N ALA A 361 3.46 -15.61 -5.84
CA ALA A 361 3.69 -14.37 -5.11
C ALA A 361 3.40 -13.17 -6.03
N LYS A 362 3.48 -11.95 -5.49
CA LYS A 362 3.61 -10.70 -6.25
C LYS A 362 2.39 -10.29 -7.09
N ILE A 363 1.18 -10.57 -6.63
CA ILE A 363 0.00 -9.92 -7.20
C ILE A 363 0.17 -8.41 -7.04
N ASN A 364 0.20 -7.70 -8.17
CA ASN A 364 0.50 -6.27 -8.16
C ASN A 364 -0.74 -5.43 -8.47
N HIS A 365 -1.48 -5.80 -9.50
CA HIS A 365 -2.69 -5.11 -9.91
C HIS A 365 -3.85 -6.07 -10.18
N LEU A 366 -5.05 -5.50 -10.17
CA LEU A 366 -6.31 -6.15 -10.45
C LEU A 366 -7.06 -5.33 -11.50
N THR A 367 -7.89 -5.99 -12.31
CA THR A 367 -8.75 -5.30 -13.29
C THR A 367 -10.15 -5.89 -13.25
N LEU A 368 -11.12 -5.07 -12.88
CA LEU A 368 -12.53 -5.46 -12.88
C LEU A 368 -13.07 -5.48 -14.32
N LEU A 369 -13.72 -6.57 -14.69
CA LEU A 369 -14.40 -6.72 -15.97
C LEU A 369 -15.88 -6.33 -15.87
N PRO A 370 -16.53 -5.99 -16.98
CA PRO A 370 -17.95 -5.61 -16.99
C PRO A 370 -18.91 -6.68 -16.47
N ASP A 371 -18.50 -7.95 -16.48
CA ASP A 371 -19.26 -9.07 -15.94
C ASP A 371 -19.11 -9.29 -14.43
N GLY A 372 -18.34 -8.41 -13.76
CA GLY A 372 -18.05 -8.48 -12.33
C GLY A 372 -16.96 -9.50 -11.95
N SER A 373 -16.33 -10.14 -12.94
CA SER A 373 -15.12 -10.94 -12.71
C SER A 373 -13.88 -10.04 -12.66
N VAL A 374 -12.81 -10.55 -12.06
CA VAL A 374 -11.56 -9.78 -11.87
C VAL A 374 -10.40 -10.52 -12.50
N VAL A 375 -9.64 -9.83 -13.32
CA VAL A 375 -8.35 -10.32 -13.83
C VAL A 375 -7.27 -9.95 -12.84
N VAL A 376 -6.44 -10.91 -12.50
CA VAL A 376 -5.38 -10.81 -11.49
C VAL A 376 -4.03 -10.84 -12.21
N LEU A 377 -3.22 -9.80 -11.97
CA LEU A 377 -1.94 -9.62 -12.63
C LEU A 377 -0.80 -10.00 -11.67
N ASP A 378 -0.07 -11.05 -12.04
CA ASP A 378 1.08 -11.54 -11.29
C ASP A 378 2.38 -10.97 -11.87
N LYS A 379 3.04 -10.11 -11.11
CA LYS A 379 4.32 -9.49 -11.46
C LYS A 379 5.50 -10.47 -11.35
N ALA A 380 5.31 -11.64 -10.75
CA ALA A 380 6.34 -12.66 -10.66
C ALA A 380 6.68 -13.15 -12.07
N GLY A 381 7.82 -12.74 -12.54
CA GLY A 381 8.17 -12.86 -13.96
C GLY A 381 8.95 -14.10 -14.33
N ASP A 382 9.03 -15.14 -13.51
CA ASP A 382 9.84 -16.28 -13.89
C ASP A 382 9.15 -17.62 -13.69
N HIS A 383 8.72 -18.18 -14.80
CA HIS A 383 8.21 -19.56 -14.87
C HIS A 383 9.27 -20.63 -14.54
N ARG A 384 10.49 -20.27 -14.25
CA ARG A 384 11.55 -21.19 -13.78
C ARG A 384 11.79 -21.12 -12.29
N GLY A 385 11.01 -20.32 -11.55
CA GLY A 385 11.18 -20.17 -10.10
C GLY A 385 12.36 -19.30 -9.68
N VAL A 386 12.89 -18.47 -10.56
CA VAL A 386 13.95 -17.50 -10.25
C VAL A 386 13.36 -16.11 -10.28
N THR A 387 13.13 -15.53 -9.13
CA THR A 387 12.83 -14.10 -9.01
C THR A 387 14.10 -13.36 -8.70
N VAL A 388 14.47 -12.38 -9.50
CA VAL A 388 15.60 -11.50 -9.18
C VAL A 388 15.03 -10.16 -8.75
N ASP A 389 15.11 -9.89 -7.48
CA ASP A 389 14.92 -8.56 -6.94
C ASP A 389 16.26 -7.81 -6.96
N PHE A 390 16.20 -6.58 -7.44
CA PHE A 390 17.36 -5.70 -7.40
C PHE A 390 17.34 -4.87 -6.14
N HIS A 391 18.40 -4.92 -5.42
CA HIS A 391 18.69 -3.99 -4.35
C HIS A 391 19.69 -2.96 -4.86
N ILE A 392 19.27 -1.70 -4.90
CA ILE A 392 20.22 -0.60 -5.06
C ILE A 392 20.70 -0.29 -3.65
N ASP A 393 21.97 -0.57 -3.35
CA ASP A 393 22.56 -0.11 -2.12
C ASP A 393 22.50 1.41 -2.08
N ALA A 394 21.67 1.93 -1.19
CA ALA A 394 21.44 3.35 -1.04
C ALA A 394 22.71 4.13 -0.63
N LEU A 395 23.72 3.44 -0.12
CA LEU A 395 24.97 4.05 0.33
C LEU A 395 26.05 4.06 -0.76
N THR A 396 26.11 3.02 -1.56
CA THR A 396 27.16 2.86 -2.59
C THR A 396 26.64 3.10 -3.98
N GLY A 397 25.32 3.01 -4.20
CA GLY A 397 24.71 3.00 -5.52
C GLY A 397 24.98 1.71 -6.28
N GLU A 398 25.61 0.73 -5.63
CA GLU A 398 25.84 -0.55 -6.27
C GLU A 398 24.54 -1.30 -6.47
N PHE A 399 24.39 -1.77 -7.66
CA PHE A 399 23.28 -2.59 -8.10
C PHE A 399 23.65 -4.05 -7.79
N THR A 400 23.10 -4.58 -6.70
CA THR A 400 23.26 -5.99 -6.39
C THR A 400 21.92 -6.70 -6.54
N PRO A 401 21.89 -7.91 -7.16
CA PRO A 401 20.73 -8.77 -7.04
C PRO A 401 20.53 -9.08 -5.55
N SER A 402 19.42 -8.66 -4.98
CA SER A 402 19.16 -8.79 -3.54
C SER A 402 18.88 -10.23 -3.13
N SER A 403 18.38 -11.05 -4.03
CA SER A 403 18.27 -12.50 -3.88
C SER A 403 18.10 -13.16 -5.24
N VAL A 404 18.83 -14.23 -5.46
CA VAL A 404 18.49 -15.21 -6.49
C VAL A 404 17.68 -16.28 -5.77
N ASP A 405 16.36 -16.20 -5.85
CA ASP A 405 15.53 -17.24 -5.32
C ASP A 405 15.57 -18.46 -6.25
N THR A 406 16.47 -19.38 -5.94
CA THR A 406 16.50 -20.68 -6.61
C THR A 406 15.51 -21.60 -5.90
N HIS A 407 14.26 -21.60 -6.30
CA HIS A 407 13.32 -22.64 -5.87
C HIS A 407 13.73 -23.97 -6.47
N SER A 408 14.60 -24.69 -5.77
CA SER A 408 14.88 -26.09 -6.02
C SER A 408 13.93 -26.95 -5.18
N GLY A 409 12.72 -27.14 -5.61
CA GLY A 409 11.79 -28.01 -4.94
C GLY A 409 10.63 -28.35 -5.87
N GLU A 410 10.17 -29.58 -5.83
CA GLU A 410 8.91 -30.03 -6.41
C GLU A 410 7.73 -29.29 -5.75
N GLN A 411 7.59 -28.02 -6.08
CA GLN A 411 6.39 -27.30 -5.69
C GLN A 411 5.32 -27.53 -6.73
N THR A 412 4.11 -27.72 -6.26
CA THR A 412 2.91 -27.57 -7.05
C THR A 412 3.03 -26.27 -7.84
N ARG A 413 3.38 -26.38 -9.10
CA ARG A 413 3.52 -25.26 -10.02
C ARG A 413 2.18 -24.53 -10.11
N ILE A 414 2.08 -23.44 -9.41
CA ILE A 414 1.24 -22.36 -9.92
C ILE A 414 2.18 -21.67 -10.92
N ASP A 415 1.86 -21.77 -12.20
CA ASP A 415 2.70 -21.16 -13.22
C ASP A 415 2.69 -19.65 -12.98
N ALA A 416 3.86 -19.10 -12.63
CA ALA A 416 4.03 -17.70 -12.26
C ALA A 416 3.65 -16.72 -13.39
N ASP A 417 3.53 -17.20 -14.62
CA ASP A 417 3.09 -16.45 -15.78
C ASP A 417 1.64 -16.75 -16.19
N SER A 418 0.87 -17.43 -15.35
CA SER A 418 -0.54 -17.66 -15.63
C SER A 418 -1.34 -16.38 -15.54
N LEU A 419 -2.16 -16.12 -16.57
CA LEU A 419 -3.20 -15.10 -16.48
C LEU A 419 -4.39 -15.69 -15.75
N THR A 420 -4.83 -15.04 -14.70
CA THR A 420 -5.89 -15.55 -13.82
C THR A 420 -7.10 -14.62 -13.86
N LYS A 421 -8.28 -15.21 -13.94
CA LYS A 421 -9.55 -14.52 -13.75
C LYS A 421 -10.30 -15.17 -12.59
N ILE A 422 -10.78 -14.38 -11.64
CA ILE A 422 -11.62 -14.83 -10.55
C ILE A 422 -13.04 -14.33 -10.73
N SER A 423 -13.99 -15.15 -10.31
CA SER A 423 -15.39 -14.78 -10.23
C SER A 423 -15.96 -15.20 -8.89
N VAL A 424 -16.92 -14.43 -8.38
CA VAL A 424 -17.52 -14.64 -7.07
C VAL A 424 -18.99 -14.93 -7.21
N GLN A 425 -19.41 -16.07 -6.66
CA GLN A 425 -20.79 -16.48 -6.55
C GLN A 425 -21.28 -16.27 -5.12
N ASP A 426 -22.38 -15.53 -4.96
CA ASP A 426 -23.06 -15.39 -3.68
C ASP A 426 -23.74 -16.72 -3.33
N THR A 427 -23.52 -17.19 -2.12
CA THR A 427 -24.12 -18.44 -1.60
C THR A 427 -25.10 -18.20 -0.47
N GLY A 428 -25.46 -16.94 -0.22
CA GLY A 428 -26.38 -16.50 0.83
C GLY A 428 -25.69 -15.63 1.89
N THR A 429 -26.30 -15.55 3.06
CA THR A 429 -25.78 -14.80 4.20
C THR A 429 -25.51 -15.72 5.38
N LYS A 430 -24.57 -15.34 6.21
CA LYS A 430 -24.26 -16.00 7.48
C LYS A 430 -24.49 -15.04 8.63
N PRO A 431 -24.86 -15.54 9.81
CA PRO A 431 -24.95 -14.71 11.00
C PRO A 431 -23.55 -14.33 11.46
N GLY A 432 -23.44 -13.13 11.95
CA GLY A 432 -22.26 -12.57 12.59
C GLY A 432 -22.66 -11.84 13.87
N THR A 433 -21.68 -11.29 14.52
CA THR A 433 -21.84 -10.47 15.72
C THR A 433 -21.19 -9.12 15.49
N VAL A 434 -21.93 -8.04 15.70
CA VAL A 434 -21.35 -6.70 15.69
C VAL A 434 -20.53 -6.55 16.95
N ARG A 435 -19.26 -6.24 16.78
CA ARG A 435 -18.39 -5.82 17.89
C ARG A 435 -18.01 -4.37 17.72
N SER A 436 -18.05 -3.66 18.82
CA SER A 436 -17.49 -2.33 18.92
C SER A 436 -16.13 -2.44 19.61
N HIS A 437 -15.10 -1.99 18.93
CA HIS A 437 -13.75 -1.94 19.48
C HIS A 437 -13.37 -0.51 19.75
N ARG A 438 -12.68 -0.28 20.85
CA ARG A 438 -12.12 1.03 21.15
C ARG A 438 -10.70 1.11 20.65
N VAL A 439 -10.39 2.23 20.05
CA VAL A 439 -9.06 2.55 19.57
C VAL A 439 -8.25 3.17 20.69
N ILE A 440 -7.02 2.69 20.89
CA ILE A 440 -6.11 3.25 21.89
C ILE A 440 -5.64 4.63 21.44
N PRO A 441 -5.82 5.68 22.25
CA PRO A 441 -5.31 7.00 21.89
C PRO A 441 -3.78 6.99 21.92
N LEU A 442 -3.17 7.65 20.93
CA LEU A 442 -1.74 7.83 20.88
C LEU A 442 -1.32 9.17 21.50
N ALA A 443 -0.28 9.14 22.31
CA ALA A 443 0.50 10.32 22.65
C ALA A 443 1.57 10.48 21.57
N THR A 444 1.66 11.67 20.97
CA THR A 444 2.63 11.99 19.94
C THR A 444 3.49 13.16 20.34
N GLY A 445 4.75 13.12 19.95
CA GLY A 445 5.71 14.20 20.14
C GLY A 445 6.51 14.45 18.87
N THR A 446 6.99 15.68 18.73
CA THR A 446 7.79 16.07 17.58
C THR A 446 9.04 16.82 18.07
N SER A 447 10.18 16.49 17.50
CA SER A 447 11.43 17.21 17.73
C SER A 447 11.48 18.52 16.95
N GLY A 448 12.44 19.37 17.26
CA GLY A 448 12.61 20.66 16.55
C GLY A 448 12.93 20.54 15.06
N ASP A 449 13.38 19.38 14.59
CA ASP A 449 13.67 19.09 13.18
C ASP A 449 12.55 18.31 12.47
N GLY A 450 11.41 18.08 13.14
CA GLY A 450 10.27 17.38 12.58
C GLY A 450 10.27 15.85 12.79
N SER A 451 11.30 15.28 13.44
CA SER A 451 11.27 13.84 13.78
C SER A 451 10.16 13.56 14.80
N THR A 452 9.43 12.46 14.62
CA THR A 452 8.24 12.16 15.43
C THR A 452 8.44 10.96 16.33
N VAL A 453 7.67 10.91 17.42
CA VAL A 453 7.52 9.76 18.29
C VAL A 453 6.06 9.58 18.64
N GLY A 454 5.61 8.32 18.73
CA GLY A 454 4.27 7.97 19.15
C GLY A 454 4.27 6.70 20.01
N MET A 455 3.35 6.64 20.95
CA MET A 455 3.05 5.46 21.77
C MET A 455 1.66 5.60 22.39
N PRO A 456 1.08 4.53 22.98
CA PRO A 456 -0.19 4.65 23.70
C PRO A 456 -0.15 5.76 24.75
N ALA A 457 -1.15 6.66 24.72
CA ALA A 457 -1.26 7.77 25.67
C ALA A 457 -1.55 7.32 27.09
N VAL A 458 -2.15 6.13 27.21
CA VAL A 458 -2.50 5.51 28.50
C VAL A 458 -1.84 4.14 28.56
N VAL A 459 -1.12 3.85 29.62
CA VAL A 459 -0.34 2.62 29.79
C VAL A 459 -0.67 1.93 31.10
N VAL A 460 -0.43 0.61 31.17
CA VAL A 460 -0.64 -0.19 32.37
C VAL A 460 0.71 -0.72 32.91
N PRO A 461 0.99 -0.68 34.21
CA PRO A 461 2.23 -1.20 34.76
C PRO A 461 2.49 -2.66 34.35
N GLY A 462 3.70 -2.95 33.90
CA GLY A 462 4.10 -4.27 33.42
C GLY A 462 3.70 -4.62 32.00
N GLN A 463 2.87 -3.81 31.36
CA GLN A 463 2.54 -3.96 29.95
C GLN A 463 3.77 -3.71 29.06
N THR A 464 3.88 -4.44 27.95
CA THR A 464 4.80 -4.09 26.89
C THR A 464 4.00 -3.34 25.81
N VAL A 465 4.43 -2.12 25.52
CA VAL A 465 3.84 -1.26 24.47
C VAL A 465 4.86 -0.96 23.40
N GLU A 466 4.42 -0.66 22.20
CA GLU A 466 5.29 -0.22 21.12
C GLU A 466 5.50 1.30 21.18
N ILE A 467 6.74 1.71 20.95
CA ILE A 467 7.10 3.10 20.65
C ILE A 467 7.61 3.12 19.21
N SER A 468 7.13 4.06 18.44
CA SER A 468 7.55 4.21 17.05
C SER A 468 7.73 5.66 16.66
N GLY A 469 8.40 5.91 15.55
CA GLY A 469 8.60 7.26 15.05
C GLY A 469 9.25 7.31 13.67
N LEU A 470 9.23 8.50 13.09
CA LEU A 470 9.71 8.81 11.74
C LEU A 470 10.73 9.95 11.77
N GLY A 471 11.57 10.02 10.73
CA GLY A 471 12.47 11.15 10.49
C GLY A 471 13.77 11.12 11.29
N TRP A 472 14.09 10.03 11.98
CA TRP A 472 15.25 9.92 12.84
C TRP A 472 16.53 9.57 12.06
N ALA A 473 17.10 10.57 11.39
CA ALA A 473 18.29 10.42 10.57
C ALA A 473 19.52 11.05 11.23
N ALA A 474 20.67 10.38 11.16
CA ALA A 474 21.97 10.89 11.57
C ALA A 474 22.56 11.89 10.57
N GLY A 475 22.02 11.95 9.39
CA GLY A 475 22.49 12.79 8.31
C GLY A 475 21.88 12.40 6.98
N GLU A 476 22.45 12.93 5.91
CA GLU A 476 22.04 12.65 4.55
C GLU A 476 23.25 12.23 3.72
N LYS A 477 23.05 11.30 2.81
CA LYS A 477 24.05 10.93 1.81
C LYS A 477 23.43 11.07 0.42
N ARG A 478 24.07 11.85 -0.42
CA ARG A 478 23.74 11.95 -1.84
C ARG A 478 24.57 10.93 -2.62
N HIS A 479 23.91 10.24 -3.51
CA HIS A 479 24.62 9.43 -4.50
C HIS A 479 25.34 10.39 -5.47
N PRO A 480 26.63 10.21 -5.74
CA PRO A 480 27.39 11.16 -6.58
C PRO A 480 26.86 11.22 -8.02
N ASP A 481 26.29 10.15 -8.51
CA ASP A 481 25.81 10.01 -9.90
C ASP A 481 24.32 10.39 -10.08
N LEU A 482 23.62 10.73 -8.98
CA LEU A 482 22.22 11.16 -9.06
C LEU A 482 22.13 12.70 -9.14
N PRO A 483 21.19 13.24 -9.92
CA PRO A 483 21.01 14.68 -10.03
C PRO A 483 20.81 15.35 -8.66
N PRO A 484 21.22 16.61 -8.48
CA PRO A 484 20.98 17.35 -7.25
C PRO A 484 19.50 17.47 -6.86
N THR A 485 18.61 17.32 -7.84
CA THR A 485 17.15 17.32 -7.66
C THR A 485 16.62 16.02 -7.07
N TYR A 486 17.41 14.94 -7.08
CA TYR A 486 17.02 13.69 -6.44
C TYR A 486 17.20 13.81 -4.93
N PRO A 487 16.22 13.39 -4.12
CA PRO A 487 16.32 13.49 -2.67
C PRO A 487 17.54 12.73 -2.14
N ALA A 488 18.23 13.33 -1.18
CA ALA A 488 19.30 12.64 -0.48
C ALA A 488 18.72 11.50 0.39
N LEU A 489 19.44 10.41 0.47
CA LEU A 489 19.09 9.30 1.36
C LEU A 489 19.35 9.69 2.81
N LYS A 490 18.42 9.43 3.68
CA LYS A 490 18.57 9.65 5.12
C LYS A 490 19.36 8.50 5.72
N ILE A 491 20.35 8.80 6.54
CA ILE A 491 21.16 7.81 7.27
C ILE A 491 20.50 7.55 8.62
N PRO A 492 20.15 6.29 8.97
CA PRO A 492 19.48 5.99 10.25
C PRO A 492 20.33 6.38 11.47
N ALA A 493 19.71 7.06 12.43
CA ALA A 493 20.37 7.49 13.67
C ALA A 493 20.43 6.37 14.71
N GLN A 494 21.43 6.45 15.62
CA GLN A 494 21.41 5.72 16.88
C GLN A 494 20.51 6.46 17.87
N LEU A 495 19.59 5.74 18.51
CA LEU A 495 18.55 6.32 19.34
C LEU A 495 18.60 5.78 20.78
N ARG A 496 18.15 6.60 21.69
CA ARG A 496 17.89 6.25 23.11
C ARG A 496 16.45 6.54 23.46
N VAL A 497 15.83 5.60 24.16
CA VAL A 497 14.57 5.85 24.85
C VAL A 497 14.88 6.10 26.31
N LYS A 498 14.33 7.18 26.85
CA LYS A 498 14.38 7.54 28.26
C LYS A 498 12.98 7.53 28.86
N ALA A 499 12.85 7.04 30.06
CA ALA A 499 11.66 7.16 30.90
C ALA A 499 12.01 8.03 32.11
N ASP A 500 11.35 9.20 32.22
CA ASP A 500 11.63 10.20 33.25
C ASP A 500 13.11 10.60 33.37
N GLY A 501 13.83 10.56 32.25
CA GLY A 501 15.25 10.89 32.19
C GLY A 501 16.21 9.71 32.22
N ASP A 502 15.78 8.55 32.69
CA ASP A 502 16.61 7.35 32.76
C ASP A 502 16.60 6.59 31.41
N ILE A 503 17.78 6.20 30.95
CA ILE A 503 17.90 5.41 29.70
C ILE A 503 17.35 4.01 29.95
N VAL A 504 16.34 3.63 29.15
CA VAL A 504 15.70 2.31 29.23
C VAL A 504 16.02 1.43 28.03
N ARG A 505 16.41 2.02 26.91
CA ARG A 505 16.76 1.29 25.70
C ARG A 505 17.63 2.11 24.75
N GLU A 506 18.51 1.42 24.02
CA GLU A 506 19.28 1.96 22.89
C GLU A 506 19.12 1.05 21.67
N PHE A 507 19.00 1.64 20.48
CA PHE A 507 18.83 0.92 19.21
C PHE A 507 19.13 1.85 18.02
N GLN A 508 19.20 1.27 16.83
CA GLN A 508 19.37 2.02 15.58
C GLN A 508 18.01 2.14 14.86
N ALA A 509 17.70 3.33 14.37
CA ALA A 509 16.59 3.53 13.43
C ALA A 509 16.82 2.70 12.17
N LYS A 510 15.77 2.47 11.41
CA LYS A 510 15.80 1.71 10.15
C LYS A 510 15.62 2.62 8.96
N GLN A 511 16.15 2.20 7.82
CA GLN A 511 15.95 2.88 6.54
C GLN A 511 14.52 2.67 6.05
N LEU A 512 13.94 3.72 5.51
CA LEU A 512 12.61 3.71 4.91
C LEU A 512 12.63 4.53 3.62
N ALA A 513 12.85 3.90 2.49
CA ALA A 513 12.94 4.61 1.21
C ALA A 513 13.83 5.87 1.34
N LEU A 514 13.23 7.05 1.27
CA LEU A 514 13.93 8.33 1.41
C LEU A 514 14.02 8.85 2.86
N ASP A 515 13.44 8.12 3.81
CA ASP A 515 13.36 8.52 5.21
C ASP A 515 13.87 7.43 6.15
N THR A 516 13.70 7.62 7.43
CA THR A 516 14.04 6.66 8.47
C THR A 516 12.89 6.48 9.46
N TYR A 517 12.79 5.33 10.06
CA TYR A 517 11.78 5.02 11.05
C TYR A 517 12.34 4.14 12.17
N PHE A 518 11.60 4.01 13.24
CA PHE A 518 11.83 2.97 14.23
C PHE A 518 10.52 2.45 14.79
N ILE A 519 10.58 1.20 15.22
CA ILE A 519 9.58 0.51 16.03
C ILE A 519 10.35 -0.22 17.09
N THR A 520 10.00 -0.03 18.35
CA THR A 520 10.65 -0.69 19.47
C THR A 520 9.67 -0.92 20.63
N ASP A 521 9.90 -1.99 21.38
CA ASP A 521 9.10 -2.30 22.56
C ASP A 521 9.59 -1.51 23.78
N PHE A 522 8.64 -1.07 24.59
CA PHE A 522 8.86 -0.49 25.90
C PHE A 522 8.05 -1.24 26.95
N ARG A 523 8.72 -1.75 27.96
CA ARG A 523 8.03 -2.36 29.10
C ARG A 523 7.75 -1.30 30.16
N VAL A 524 6.48 -1.03 30.42
CA VAL A 524 6.04 -0.07 31.41
C VAL A 524 6.50 -0.54 32.81
N PRO A 525 7.22 0.30 33.57
CA PRO A 525 7.71 -0.10 34.87
C PRO A 525 6.59 -0.49 35.84
N MET A 526 6.77 -1.60 36.55
CA MET A 526 5.81 -2.05 37.57
C MET A 526 5.67 -1.09 38.77
N ALA A 527 6.66 -0.22 38.97
CA ALA A 527 6.66 0.77 40.03
C ALA A 527 5.76 1.99 39.75
N TRP A 528 5.35 2.19 38.52
CA TRP A 528 4.47 3.29 38.13
C TRP A 528 3.08 3.08 38.73
N LYS A 529 2.51 4.14 39.28
CA LYS A 529 1.23 4.04 40.01
C LYS A 529 0.09 4.60 39.17
N PRO A 530 -1.12 4.04 39.29
CA PRO A 530 -2.31 4.56 38.63
C PRO A 530 -2.48 6.07 38.84
N GLY A 531 -2.87 6.75 37.76
CA GLY A 531 -3.08 8.20 37.70
C GLY A 531 -1.80 9.04 37.58
N GLN A 532 -0.60 8.46 37.71
CA GLN A 532 0.64 9.19 37.45
C GLN A 532 0.87 9.45 35.98
N GLU A 533 1.53 10.56 35.69
CA GLU A 533 2.03 10.91 34.35
C GLU A 533 3.55 10.71 34.31
N HIS A 534 4.03 10.16 33.24
CA HIS A 534 5.44 9.89 32.98
C HIS A 534 5.84 10.40 31.61
N THR A 535 7.08 10.86 31.51
CA THR A 535 7.61 11.36 30.22
C THR A 535 8.51 10.33 29.58
N ILE A 536 8.19 9.97 28.36
CA ILE A 536 9.03 9.15 27.50
C ILE A 536 9.69 10.06 26.46
N THR A 537 11.00 10.02 26.40
CA THR A 537 11.80 10.81 25.47
C THR A 537 12.60 9.88 24.56
N VAL A 538 12.51 10.11 23.27
CA VAL A 538 13.42 9.53 22.28
C VAL A 538 14.42 10.61 21.86
N GLU A 539 15.69 10.28 21.92
CA GLU A 539 16.77 11.20 21.55
C GLU A 539 17.83 10.52 20.68
N SER A 540 18.56 11.31 19.89
CA SER A 540 19.75 10.82 19.19
C SER A 540 20.86 10.51 20.19
N ALA A 541 21.49 9.34 20.06
CA ALA A 541 22.55 8.86 20.95
C ALA A 541 23.94 9.39 20.58
N THR A 542 24.11 10.03 19.43
CA THR A 542 25.41 10.53 18.94
C THR A 542 25.64 11.97 19.35
N ALA A 543 26.77 12.24 20.01
CA ALA A 543 27.15 13.57 20.50
C ALA A 543 27.43 14.60 19.39
N THR A 544 27.50 14.18 18.14
CA THR A 544 27.80 15.04 16.97
C THR A 544 26.56 15.64 16.34
N GLU A 545 25.37 15.20 16.74
CA GLU A 545 24.11 15.72 16.21
C GLU A 545 23.51 16.73 17.19
N PRO A 546 23.01 17.88 16.71
CA PRO A 546 22.33 18.83 17.58
C PRO A 546 21.12 18.12 18.20
N GLY A 547 21.11 18.08 19.53
CA GLY A 547 20.18 17.42 20.44
C GLY A 547 18.77 17.17 19.95
N ARG A 548 18.61 16.25 19.01
CA ARG A 548 17.31 15.78 18.53
C ARG A 548 16.65 15.00 19.63
N SER A 549 15.56 15.50 20.13
CA SER A 549 14.74 14.79 21.10
C SER A 549 13.27 15.10 20.88
N ALA A 550 12.44 14.11 20.99
CA ALA A 550 10.99 14.22 21.03
C ALA A 550 10.46 13.52 22.26
N SER A 551 9.50 14.11 22.93
CA SER A 551 8.94 13.57 24.17
C SER A 551 7.43 13.43 24.07
N VAL A 552 6.91 12.41 24.72
CA VAL A 552 5.48 12.19 24.92
C VAL A 552 5.21 12.03 26.40
N THR A 553 4.05 12.48 26.84
CA THR A 553 3.55 12.24 28.20
C THR A 553 2.52 11.13 28.16
N VAL A 554 2.69 10.13 28.98
CA VAL A 554 1.78 9.00 29.11
C VAL A 554 1.20 8.98 30.52
N ARG A 555 -0.09 8.63 30.62
CA ARG A 555 -0.76 8.46 31.89
C ARG A 555 -0.86 6.97 32.23
N VAL A 556 -0.64 6.64 33.51
CA VAL A 556 -0.87 5.28 34.01
C VAL A 556 -2.36 5.08 34.27
N ALA A 557 -2.96 4.10 33.56
CA ALA A 557 -4.36 3.75 33.75
C ALA A 557 -4.62 3.13 35.13
N GLU A 558 -5.75 3.42 35.69
CA GLU A 558 -6.29 2.66 36.83
C GLU A 558 -6.86 1.31 36.34
N HIS A 559 -7.38 1.30 35.13
CA HIS A 559 -8.01 0.13 34.52
C HIS A 559 -7.61 -0.03 33.03
N PRO A 560 -7.45 -1.25 32.52
CA PRO A 560 -7.05 -1.51 31.14
C PRO A 560 -7.94 -0.84 30.07
N TRP A 561 -9.25 -0.72 30.31
CA TRP A 561 -10.17 -0.10 29.35
C TRP A 561 -10.00 1.40 29.20
N GLU A 562 -9.26 2.07 30.08
CA GLU A 562 -8.96 3.50 29.92
C GLU A 562 -8.01 3.79 28.75
N GLN A 563 -7.38 2.76 28.23
CA GLN A 563 -6.52 2.87 27.05
C GLN A 563 -7.29 3.19 25.78
N THR A 564 -8.60 3.13 25.78
CA THR A 564 -9.42 3.22 24.56
C THR A 564 -10.13 4.56 24.44
N ALA A 565 -10.13 5.18 23.23
CA ALA A 565 -10.74 6.49 22.99
C ALA A 565 -11.83 6.50 21.92
N HIS A 566 -11.69 5.72 20.86
CA HIS A 566 -12.64 5.70 19.76
C HIS A 566 -13.37 4.36 19.69
N GLU A 567 -14.50 4.34 19.02
CA GLU A 567 -15.21 3.10 18.72
C GLU A 567 -15.16 2.83 17.23
N CYS A 568 -14.71 1.63 16.89
CA CYS A 568 -14.90 1.05 15.59
C CYS A 568 -16.00 -0.02 15.67
N VAL A 569 -16.75 -0.19 14.59
CA VAL A 569 -17.84 -1.16 14.54
C VAL A 569 -17.60 -2.06 13.33
N ALA A 570 -17.53 -3.35 13.57
CA ALA A 570 -17.42 -4.36 12.53
C ALA A 570 -18.39 -5.52 12.78
N CYS A 571 -18.81 -6.19 11.71
CA CYS A 571 -19.55 -7.44 11.79
C CYS A 571 -18.56 -8.60 11.78
N GLU A 572 -18.45 -9.34 12.87
CA GLU A 572 -17.50 -10.45 12.98
C GLU A 572 -18.18 -11.81 12.75
N GLN A 573 -17.40 -12.72 12.21
CA GLN A 573 -17.81 -14.13 12.11
C GLN A 573 -17.79 -14.74 13.50
N PRO A 574 -18.84 -15.49 13.92
CA PRO A 574 -18.76 -16.26 15.14
C PRO A 574 -17.66 -17.32 14.99
N ASP A 575 -16.71 -17.35 15.91
CA ASP A 575 -15.66 -18.38 16.09
C ASP A 575 -14.53 -18.47 15.04
N THR A 576 -14.53 -17.63 14.03
CA THR A 576 -13.38 -17.56 13.13
C THR A 576 -12.91 -16.10 13.05
N HIS A 577 -11.83 -15.81 13.77
CA HIS A 577 -10.98 -14.76 13.22
C HIS A 577 -10.67 -15.19 11.79
N PRO A 578 -10.73 -14.31 10.76
CA PRO A 578 -10.00 -14.59 9.56
C PRO A 578 -8.55 -14.69 10.02
N THR A 579 -8.18 -15.86 10.47
CA THR A 579 -6.79 -16.20 10.51
C THR A 579 -6.39 -16.02 9.06
N VAL A 580 -5.79 -14.87 8.77
CA VAL A 580 -4.69 -14.91 7.84
C VAL A 580 -3.80 -15.94 8.49
N THR A 581 -4.03 -17.19 8.14
CA THR A 581 -3.11 -18.24 8.49
C THR A 581 -1.84 -17.74 7.84
N PRO A 582 -0.83 -17.31 8.60
CA PRO A 582 0.48 -17.15 8.02
C PRO A 582 0.66 -18.47 7.33
N PHE A 583 0.87 -18.47 6.01
CA PHE A 583 1.04 -19.70 5.29
C PHE A 583 1.98 -20.55 6.12
N ALA A 584 1.57 -21.81 6.42
CA ALA A 584 2.42 -22.71 7.17
C ALA A 584 3.74 -22.77 6.39
N GLY A 585 4.80 -22.16 6.91
CA GLY A 585 6.03 -21.93 6.16
C GLY A 585 6.60 -20.52 6.31
N TYR A 586 5.87 -19.56 6.92
CA TYR A 586 6.50 -18.35 7.39
C TYR A 586 7.40 -18.73 8.57
N PRO A 587 8.73 -18.72 8.45
CA PRO A 587 9.53 -18.60 9.63
C PRO A 587 9.13 -17.26 10.20
N ALA A 588 8.65 -17.25 11.45
CA ALA A 588 8.50 -16.02 12.19
C ALA A 588 9.84 -15.30 12.07
N ALA A 589 9.91 -14.29 11.23
CA ALA A 589 11.10 -13.48 11.08
C ALA A 589 11.36 -12.92 12.46
N GLY A 590 12.33 -13.53 13.17
CA GLY A 590 12.75 -13.15 14.51
C GLY A 590 11.61 -12.86 15.47
N GLY A 591 10.97 -13.90 16.01
CA GLY A 591 10.20 -13.78 17.23
C GLY A 591 9.04 -12.79 17.21
N HIS A 592 8.16 -12.86 16.22
CA HIS A 592 6.81 -12.35 16.38
C HIS A 592 6.16 -13.18 17.48
N ARG A 593 6.28 -12.69 18.72
CA ARG A 593 5.31 -13.05 19.73
C ARG A 593 3.97 -12.72 19.10
N GLU A 594 3.05 -13.67 19.11
CA GLU A 594 1.65 -13.38 18.90
C GLU A 594 1.38 -12.10 19.67
N ASN A 595 1.15 -11.01 18.96
CA ASN A 595 0.79 -9.77 19.64
C ASN A 595 -0.46 -10.12 20.43
N PRO A 596 -0.50 -9.92 21.73
CA PRO A 596 -1.72 -10.10 22.48
C PRO A 596 -2.73 -9.24 21.74
N ARG A 597 -3.77 -9.84 21.24
CA ARG A 597 -4.77 -9.28 20.35
C ARG A 597 -5.22 -7.92 20.86
N VAL A 598 -4.60 -6.87 20.39
CA VAL A 598 -5.20 -5.55 20.41
C VAL A 598 -6.01 -5.50 19.15
N GLN A 599 -7.23 -5.92 19.24
CA GLN A 599 -8.18 -5.85 18.16
C GLN A 599 -8.63 -4.41 18.06
N VAL A 600 -8.03 -3.74 17.10
CA VAL A 600 -8.47 -2.45 16.65
C VAL A 600 -9.33 -2.71 15.45
N CYS A 601 -10.62 -2.61 15.55
CA CYS A 601 -11.52 -2.82 14.41
C CYS A 601 -11.09 -4.01 13.52
N ASP A 602 -10.65 -5.09 14.16
CA ASP A 602 -10.26 -6.31 13.47
C ASP A 602 -11.49 -7.14 13.14
N ASN A 603 -11.53 -7.67 11.96
CA ASN A 603 -12.52 -8.68 11.57
C ASN A 603 -12.08 -10.06 11.95
#